data_c1f83ac895a146b77b16162529b5956b
#
_entry.id   c1f83ac895a146b77b16162529b5956b
#
_cell.length_a   1.000
_cell.length_b   1.000
_cell.length_c   1.000
_cell.angle_alpha   90.00
_cell.angle_beta   90.00
_cell.angle_gamma   90.00
#
_symmetry.space_group_name_H-M   'P 1'
#
loop_
_entity.id
_entity.type
_entity.pdbx_description
1 polymer ?
#
loop_
_entity_poly.entity_id
_entity_poly.type
_entity_poly.pdbx_seq_one_letter_code
_entity_poly.pdbx_strand_id
1 'polypeptide(L)'
;SSAGYAGIKKEAKFEFGIRHLPYYGATEAPQNTIIGGSSLWALSGKSKEENKATAAFLAFLSKTDIQAKWHQDTGYLGVTTAAASATKKSGFYKSNPGTDLAGIQMMRNKVTQNSKGLRLGSFDQIRGIIDEEMEGVYNGTKTAQVALDSAVKRGNVLLRRFERANK
;
A
#
# COMPACT_ATOMS: atom_id res chain seq x y z
N SER A 1 -2.58 4.48 -5.07
CA SER A 1 -3.11 3.46 -4.15
C SER A 1 -4.53 3.06 -4.54
N SER A 2 -4.85 1.76 -4.55
CA SER A 2 -6.21 1.29 -4.84
C SER A 2 -7.25 1.81 -3.85
N ALA A 3 -6.86 2.05 -2.61
CA ALA A 3 -7.72 2.64 -1.58
C ALA A 3 -8.18 4.08 -1.88
N GLY A 4 -7.52 4.80 -2.79
CA GLY A 4 -7.95 6.12 -3.25
C GLY A 4 -9.13 6.11 -4.21
N TYR A 5 -9.46 4.95 -4.80
CA TYR A 5 -10.46 4.85 -5.86
C TYR A 5 -11.83 5.38 -5.46
N ALA A 6 -12.34 4.97 -4.29
CA ALA A 6 -13.67 5.36 -3.84
C ALA A 6 -13.81 6.89 -3.67
N GLY A 7 -12.79 7.55 -3.10
CA GLY A 7 -12.71 9.00 -2.98
C GLY A 7 -12.67 9.69 -4.34
N ILE A 8 -11.76 9.25 -5.22
CA ILE A 8 -11.65 9.80 -6.58
C ILE A 8 -12.97 9.65 -7.34
N LYS A 9 -13.59 8.47 -7.29
CA LYS A 9 -14.87 8.22 -7.98
C LYS A 9 -16.00 9.15 -7.49
N LYS A 10 -15.99 9.50 -6.19
CA LYS A 10 -16.99 10.39 -5.59
C LYS A 10 -16.78 11.86 -5.99
N GLU A 11 -15.53 12.28 -6.12
CA GLU A 11 -15.18 13.70 -6.26
C GLU A 11 -14.88 14.11 -7.70
N ALA A 12 -14.40 13.18 -8.54
CA ALA A 12 -14.05 13.49 -9.91
C ALA A 12 -15.28 13.91 -10.74
N LYS A 13 -15.16 15.07 -11.39
CA LYS A 13 -16.16 15.62 -12.34
C LYS A 13 -15.76 15.37 -13.80
N PHE A 14 -14.89 14.38 -14.03
CA PHE A 14 -14.37 13.99 -15.33
C PHE A 14 -14.25 12.47 -15.41
N GLU A 15 -14.22 11.93 -16.60
CA GLU A 15 -13.97 10.50 -16.82
C GLU A 15 -12.52 10.17 -16.51
N PHE A 16 -12.29 9.06 -15.80
CA PHE A 16 -10.97 8.57 -15.49
C PHE A 16 -10.89 7.05 -15.59
N GLY A 17 -9.69 6.53 -15.74
CA GLY A 17 -9.45 5.10 -15.80
C GLY A 17 -8.31 4.68 -14.88
N ILE A 18 -8.26 3.39 -14.55
CA ILE A 18 -7.19 2.77 -13.78
C ILE A 18 -6.33 1.95 -14.73
N ARG A 19 -5.00 2.04 -14.58
CA ARG A 19 -4.03 1.26 -15.36
C ARG A 19 -2.94 0.71 -14.43
N HIS A 20 -2.22 -0.28 -14.91
CA HIS A 20 -1.00 -0.76 -14.24
C HIS A 20 0.01 0.37 -14.12
N LEU A 21 0.86 0.30 -13.08
CA LEU A 21 2.04 1.16 -13.00
C LEU A 21 2.92 0.94 -14.24
N PRO A 22 3.43 2.00 -14.85
CA PRO A 22 4.34 1.89 -15.98
C PRO A 22 5.64 1.19 -15.55
N TYR A 23 6.30 0.57 -16.49
CA TYR A 23 7.62 -0.05 -16.33
C TYR A 23 8.47 0.22 -17.56
N TYR A 24 9.78 0.12 -17.42
CA TYR A 24 10.72 0.35 -18.53
C TYR A 24 10.93 -0.93 -19.34
N GLY A 25 10.09 -1.14 -20.33
CA GLY A 25 10.00 -2.39 -21.10
C GLY A 25 11.23 -2.74 -21.95
N ALA A 26 12.18 -1.79 -22.12
CA ALA A 26 13.43 -2.08 -22.83
C ALA A 26 14.42 -2.91 -22.01
N THR A 27 14.29 -2.97 -20.70
CA THR A 27 15.24 -3.64 -19.80
C THR A 27 14.67 -4.85 -19.09
N GLU A 28 13.40 -4.84 -18.71
CA GLU A 28 12.81 -5.90 -17.89
C GLU A 28 11.32 -6.10 -18.17
N ALA A 29 10.84 -7.29 -17.85
CA ALA A 29 9.42 -7.57 -17.77
C ALA A 29 8.81 -6.90 -16.51
N PRO A 30 7.50 -6.57 -16.53
CA PRO A 30 6.83 -5.93 -15.40
C PRO A 30 6.88 -6.84 -14.15
N GLN A 31 7.27 -6.25 -13.03
CA GLN A 31 7.40 -6.94 -11.74
C GLN A 31 6.15 -6.75 -10.88
N ASN A 32 6.07 -7.50 -9.76
CA ASN A 32 5.01 -7.31 -8.78
C ASN A 32 5.18 -5.95 -8.10
N THR A 33 4.06 -5.28 -7.83
CA THR A 33 4.05 -4.17 -6.89
C THR A 33 4.14 -4.68 -5.46
N ILE A 34 4.68 -3.85 -4.57
CA ILE A 34 4.62 -4.11 -3.13
C ILE A 34 3.23 -3.78 -2.60
N ILE A 35 2.83 -4.43 -1.51
CA ILE A 35 1.60 -4.08 -0.80
C ILE A 35 1.84 -2.85 0.08
N GLY A 36 0.88 -1.92 0.05
CA GLY A 36 0.71 -0.89 1.07
C GLY A 36 -0.44 -1.25 2.02
N GLY A 37 -1.06 -0.26 2.62
CA GLY A 37 -2.25 -0.42 3.43
C GLY A 37 -1.98 -0.41 4.93
N SER A 38 -2.87 -1.02 5.69
CA SER A 38 -2.87 -1.02 7.15
C SER A 38 -3.07 -2.42 7.70
N SER A 39 -2.70 -2.61 8.96
CA SER A 39 -2.91 -3.87 9.68
C SER A 39 -3.53 -3.59 11.06
N LEU A 40 -4.29 -4.54 11.55
CA LEU A 40 -4.84 -4.53 12.90
C LEU A 40 -3.91 -5.31 13.84
N TRP A 41 -3.70 -4.76 15.03
CA TRP A 41 -2.80 -5.33 16.04
C TRP A 41 -3.56 -5.60 17.33
N ALA A 42 -3.46 -6.82 17.85
CA ALA A 42 -3.92 -7.14 19.19
C ALA A 42 -2.86 -6.68 20.20
N LEU A 43 -3.26 -5.86 21.16
CA LEU A 43 -2.37 -5.41 22.24
C LEU A 43 -2.20 -6.51 23.28
N SER A 44 -0.98 -6.68 23.78
CA SER A 44 -0.67 -7.55 24.90
C SER A 44 -1.19 -6.99 26.24
N GLY A 45 -1.19 -7.82 27.30
CA GLY A 45 -1.59 -7.38 28.64
C GLY A 45 -3.08 -7.23 28.87
N LYS A 46 -3.91 -7.75 27.97
CA LYS A 46 -5.39 -7.76 28.09
C LYS A 46 -5.90 -9.00 28.82
N SER A 47 -7.08 -8.89 29.41
CA SER A 47 -7.77 -10.03 30.05
C SER A 47 -8.09 -11.14 29.03
N LYS A 48 -8.43 -12.32 29.51
CA LYS A 48 -8.83 -13.43 28.65
C LYS A 48 -10.11 -13.12 27.87
N GLU A 49 -11.05 -12.43 28.50
CA GLU A 49 -12.32 -11.99 27.92
C GLU A 49 -12.11 -10.96 26.82
N GLU A 50 -11.28 -9.95 27.05
CA GLU A 50 -10.91 -8.95 26.04
C GLU A 50 -10.20 -9.60 24.84
N ASN A 51 -9.27 -10.52 25.10
CA ASN A 51 -8.58 -11.26 24.02
C ASN A 51 -9.56 -12.12 23.20
N LYS A 52 -10.53 -12.76 23.87
CA LYS A 52 -11.60 -13.52 23.19
C LYS A 52 -12.49 -12.62 22.31
N ALA A 53 -12.85 -11.44 22.80
CA ALA A 53 -13.61 -10.46 22.03
C ALA A 53 -12.81 -9.95 20.81
N THR A 54 -11.51 -9.64 21.01
CA THR A 54 -10.60 -9.25 19.94
C THR A 54 -10.50 -10.34 18.87
N ALA A 55 -10.31 -11.59 19.28
CA ALA A 55 -10.24 -12.71 18.34
C ALA A 55 -11.56 -12.90 17.55
N ALA A 56 -12.71 -12.76 18.22
CA ALA A 56 -14.01 -12.83 17.56
C ALA A 56 -14.20 -11.70 16.54
N PHE A 57 -13.76 -10.48 16.86
CA PHE A 57 -13.79 -9.34 15.94
C PHE A 57 -12.88 -9.57 14.72
N LEU A 58 -11.65 -10.03 14.91
CA LEU A 58 -10.74 -10.34 13.81
C LEU A 58 -11.26 -11.47 12.93
N ALA A 59 -11.88 -12.49 13.54
CA ALA A 59 -12.55 -13.58 12.82
C ALA A 59 -13.75 -13.07 12.01
N PHE A 60 -14.55 -12.16 12.56
CA PHE A 60 -15.64 -11.51 11.83
C PHE A 60 -15.11 -10.74 10.62
N LEU A 61 -14.08 -9.91 10.78
CA LEU A 61 -13.48 -9.16 9.69
C LEU A 61 -12.87 -10.05 8.59
N SER A 62 -12.51 -11.28 8.94
CA SER A 62 -11.92 -12.26 7.99
C SER A 62 -12.96 -13.05 7.19
N LYS A 63 -14.26 -12.87 7.45
CA LYS A 63 -15.32 -13.53 6.68
C LYS A 63 -15.29 -13.09 5.22
N THR A 64 -15.58 -14.04 4.33
CA THR A 64 -15.50 -13.82 2.87
C THR A 64 -16.38 -12.66 2.39
N ASP A 65 -17.61 -12.59 2.86
CA ASP A 65 -18.59 -11.55 2.52
C ASP A 65 -18.15 -10.18 3.05
N ILE A 66 -17.66 -10.12 4.29
CA ILE A 66 -17.14 -8.88 4.89
C ILE A 66 -15.90 -8.38 4.14
N GLN A 67 -14.96 -9.25 3.82
CA GLN A 67 -13.76 -8.89 3.05
C GLN A 67 -14.08 -8.45 1.62
N ALA A 68 -15.03 -9.12 0.96
CA ALA A 68 -15.49 -8.72 -0.37
C ALA A 68 -16.17 -7.35 -0.35
N LYS A 69 -17.05 -7.12 0.64
CA LYS A 69 -17.70 -5.81 0.82
C LYS A 69 -16.69 -4.71 1.14
N TRP A 70 -15.75 -4.97 2.04
CA TRP A 70 -14.68 -4.03 2.39
C TRP A 70 -13.88 -3.59 1.16
N HIS A 71 -13.47 -4.56 0.34
CA HIS A 71 -12.80 -4.28 -0.93
C HIS A 71 -13.64 -3.39 -1.85
N GLN A 72 -14.91 -3.72 -2.04
CA GLN A 72 -15.81 -2.99 -2.94
C GLN A 72 -16.07 -1.56 -2.47
N ASP A 73 -16.21 -1.35 -1.17
CA ASP A 73 -16.52 -0.05 -0.59
C ASP A 73 -15.30 0.89 -0.50
N THR A 74 -14.10 0.31 -0.28
CA THR A 74 -12.92 1.11 0.07
C THR A 74 -11.80 1.06 -0.95
N GLY A 75 -11.77 0.07 -1.84
CA GLY A 75 -10.65 -0.21 -2.75
C GLY A 75 -9.45 -0.89 -2.09
N TYR A 76 -9.47 -1.15 -0.77
CA TYR A 76 -8.49 -2.03 -0.14
C TYR A 76 -8.65 -3.46 -0.65
N LEU A 77 -7.55 -4.19 -0.83
CA LEU A 77 -7.62 -5.57 -1.31
C LEU A 77 -8.13 -6.50 -0.21
N GLY A 78 -9.02 -7.43 -0.57
CA GLY A 78 -9.42 -8.51 0.32
C GLY A 78 -8.23 -9.43 0.63
N VAL A 79 -8.06 -9.82 1.88
CA VAL A 79 -6.90 -10.61 2.33
C VAL A 79 -7.00 -12.10 2.00
N THR A 80 -8.13 -12.57 1.46
CA THR A 80 -8.34 -13.98 1.11
C THR A 80 -8.69 -14.16 -0.36
N THR A 81 -8.27 -15.28 -0.95
CA THR A 81 -8.64 -15.66 -2.31
C THR A 81 -10.15 -15.90 -2.45
N ALA A 82 -10.81 -16.33 -1.37
CA ALA A 82 -12.26 -16.49 -1.34
C ALA A 82 -12.99 -15.15 -1.51
N ALA A 83 -12.52 -14.09 -0.85
CA ALA A 83 -13.10 -12.75 -1.00
C ALA A 83 -12.89 -12.19 -2.42
N ALA A 84 -11.70 -12.37 -2.99
CA ALA A 84 -11.42 -11.98 -4.37
C ALA A 84 -12.33 -12.72 -5.36
N SER A 85 -12.52 -14.03 -5.16
CA SER A 85 -13.43 -14.86 -5.98
C SER A 85 -14.89 -14.41 -5.82
N ALA A 86 -15.34 -14.10 -4.62
CA ALA A 86 -16.69 -13.60 -4.35
C ALA A 86 -16.93 -12.26 -5.05
N THR A 87 -15.99 -11.32 -4.96
CA THR A 87 -16.05 -10.03 -5.65
C THR A 87 -16.10 -10.21 -7.17
N LYS A 88 -15.30 -11.11 -7.72
CA LYS A 88 -15.34 -11.42 -9.17
C LYS A 88 -16.69 -11.99 -9.59
N LYS A 89 -17.23 -12.94 -8.80
CA LYS A 89 -18.54 -13.59 -9.07
C LYS A 89 -19.71 -12.62 -8.97
N SER A 90 -19.65 -11.61 -8.11
CA SER A 90 -20.71 -10.60 -8.00
C SER A 90 -20.81 -9.67 -9.21
N GLY A 91 -19.85 -9.71 -10.14
CA GLY A 91 -19.80 -8.81 -11.29
C GLY A 91 -19.26 -7.41 -10.98
N PHE A 92 -18.76 -7.17 -9.75
CA PHE A 92 -18.26 -5.87 -9.31
C PHE A 92 -17.23 -5.28 -10.28
N TYR A 93 -16.27 -6.07 -10.74
CA TYR A 93 -15.21 -5.60 -11.65
C TYR A 93 -15.73 -5.23 -13.05
N LYS A 94 -16.86 -5.80 -13.48
CA LYS A 94 -17.51 -5.40 -14.74
C LYS A 94 -18.10 -4.00 -14.64
N SER A 95 -18.71 -3.70 -13.49
CA SER A 95 -19.31 -2.39 -13.21
C SER A 95 -18.30 -1.34 -12.74
N ASN A 96 -17.09 -1.75 -12.34
CA ASN A 96 -16.01 -0.90 -11.87
C ASN A 96 -14.69 -1.31 -12.53
N PRO A 97 -14.51 -1.05 -13.85
CA PRO A 97 -13.34 -1.50 -14.60
C PRO A 97 -12.04 -0.98 -14.02
N GLY A 98 -11.04 -1.87 -13.93
CA GLY A 98 -9.69 -1.56 -13.44
C GLY A 98 -9.50 -1.68 -11.92
N THR A 99 -10.57 -1.87 -11.14
CA THR A 99 -10.44 -2.03 -9.68
C THR A 99 -9.81 -3.37 -9.27
N ASP A 100 -9.72 -4.33 -10.18
CA ASP A 100 -9.00 -5.60 -10.03
C ASP A 100 -7.49 -5.49 -10.32
N LEU A 101 -7.05 -4.46 -11.03
CA LEU A 101 -5.68 -4.34 -11.52
C LEU A 101 -4.63 -4.31 -10.39
N ALA A 102 -4.95 -3.73 -9.25
CA ALA A 102 -4.04 -3.70 -8.10
C ALA A 102 -3.70 -5.13 -7.62
N GLY A 103 -4.72 -5.99 -7.49
CA GLY A 103 -4.53 -7.40 -7.13
C GLY A 103 -3.78 -8.18 -8.22
N ILE A 104 -4.15 -7.99 -9.48
CA ILE A 104 -3.49 -8.62 -10.63
C ILE A 104 -2.00 -8.25 -10.67
N GLN A 105 -1.68 -6.98 -10.51
CA GLN A 105 -0.30 -6.49 -10.58
C GLN A 105 0.54 -6.98 -9.39
N MET A 106 -0.03 -7.04 -8.20
CA MET A 106 0.64 -7.54 -7.00
C MET A 106 0.97 -9.04 -7.09
N MET A 107 0.13 -9.82 -7.77
CA MET A 107 0.23 -11.28 -7.89
C MET A 107 0.74 -11.75 -9.25
N ARG A 108 1.31 -10.87 -10.07
CA ARG A 108 1.71 -11.17 -11.46
C ARG A 108 2.76 -12.26 -11.56
N ASN A 109 3.76 -12.21 -10.72
CA ASN A 109 4.90 -13.14 -10.69
C ASN A 109 4.98 -13.83 -9.34
N LYS A 110 5.79 -14.89 -9.26
CA LYS A 110 6.12 -15.55 -7.99
C LYS A 110 6.72 -14.55 -7.02
N VAL A 111 6.24 -14.57 -5.79
CA VAL A 111 6.76 -13.71 -4.71
C VAL A 111 8.22 -14.04 -4.41
N THR A 112 9.06 -13.01 -4.36
CA THR A 112 10.48 -13.09 -3.99
C THR A 112 10.76 -12.17 -2.81
N GLN A 113 11.98 -12.16 -2.29
CA GLN A 113 12.37 -11.20 -1.24
C GLN A 113 12.24 -9.75 -1.72
N ASN A 114 12.53 -9.48 -2.99
CA ASN A 114 12.46 -8.14 -3.59
C ASN A 114 11.01 -7.63 -3.75
N SER A 115 10.02 -8.53 -3.86
CA SER A 115 8.61 -8.15 -3.98
C SER A 115 7.92 -7.88 -2.65
N LYS A 116 8.62 -8.02 -1.51
CA LYS A 116 8.07 -7.78 -0.16
C LYS A 116 8.19 -6.33 0.32
N GLY A 117 8.76 -5.45 -0.49
CA GLY A 117 9.01 -4.06 -0.13
C GLY A 117 10.34 -3.86 0.61
N LEU A 118 10.62 -2.61 0.92
CA LEU A 118 11.85 -2.20 1.60
C LEU A 118 11.68 -2.26 3.12
N ARG A 119 12.66 -2.81 3.80
CA ARG A 119 12.76 -2.80 5.26
C ARG A 119 13.97 -1.98 5.66
N LEU A 120 13.73 -0.78 6.14
CA LEU A 120 14.77 0.19 6.46
C LEU A 120 14.45 0.85 7.81
N GLY A 121 15.47 1.03 8.65
CA GLY A 121 15.32 1.72 9.93
C GLY A 121 14.89 3.17 9.74
N SER A 122 14.02 3.68 10.60
CA SER A 122 13.47 5.05 10.51
C SER A 122 12.84 5.39 9.15
N PHE A 123 12.33 4.39 8.41
CA PHE A 123 11.90 4.57 7.02
C PHE A 123 10.76 5.57 6.88
N ASP A 124 9.84 5.60 7.83
CA ASP A 124 8.73 6.56 7.81
C ASP A 124 9.21 8.01 7.86
N GLN A 125 10.16 8.30 8.75
CA GLN A 125 10.80 9.61 8.86
C GLN A 125 11.62 9.96 7.60
N ILE A 126 12.30 8.97 7.00
CA ILE A 126 13.05 9.16 5.75
C ILE A 126 12.11 9.50 4.60
N ARG A 127 10.93 8.87 4.52
CA ARG A 127 9.91 9.25 3.54
C ARG A 127 9.45 10.68 3.70
N GLY A 128 9.20 11.13 4.94
CA GLY A 128 8.88 12.53 5.22
C GLY A 128 9.97 13.50 4.72
N ILE A 129 11.26 13.15 4.93
CA ILE A 129 12.36 13.95 4.39
C ILE A 129 12.34 14.00 2.85
N ILE A 130 12.05 12.88 2.20
CA ILE A 130 11.95 12.83 0.73
C ILE A 130 10.81 13.74 0.25
N ASP A 131 9.65 13.65 0.90
CA ASP A 131 8.48 14.47 0.55
C ASP A 131 8.79 15.97 0.70
N GLU A 132 9.41 16.40 1.81
CA GLU A 132 9.84 17.78 2.05
C GLU A 132 10.83 18.28 0.96
N GLU A 133 11.81 17.48 0.61
CA GLU A 133 12.81 17.87 -0.40
C GLU A 133 12.19 17.96 -1.81
N MET A 134 11.29 17.02 -2.14
CA MET A 134 10.58 17.01 -3.42
C MET A 134 9.58 18.16 -3.54
N GLU A 135 8.96 18.60 -2.44
CA GLU A 135 8.15 19.81 -2.42
C GLU A 135 8.94 21.02 -2.92
N GLY A 136 10.22 21.14 -2.53
CA GLY A 136 11.11 22.18 -3.04
C GLY A 136 11.34 22.11 -4.56
N VAL A 137 11.30 20.92 -5.16
CA VAL A 137 11.40 20.74 -6.61
C VAL A 137 10.10 21.17 -7.29
N TYR A 138 8.96 20.75 -6.76
CA TYR A 138 7.64 21.04 -7.34
C TYR A 138 7.31 22.54 -7.33
N ASN A 139 7.73 23.26 -6.30
CA ASN A 139 7.54 24.70 -6.21
C ASN A 139 8.68 25.53 -6.84
N GLY A 140 9.65 24.87 -7.49
CA GLY A 140 10.73 25.52 -8.23
C GLY A 140 11.85 26.14 -7.37
N THR A 141 11.92 25.88 -6.06
CA THR A 141 12.95 26.43 -5.17
C THR A 141 14.24 25.60 -5.13
N LYS A 142 14.20 24.37 -5.63
CA LYS A 142 15.34 23.45 -5.68
C LYS A 142 15.39 22.73 -7.04
N THR A 143 16.59 22.38 -7.48
CA THR A 143 16.74 21.38 -8.56
C THR A 143 16.52 19.96 -7.99
N ALA A 144 16.11 19.02 -8.84
CA ALA A 144 15.94 17.63 -8.44
C ALA A 144 17.22 17.03 -7.82
N GLN A 145 18.39 17.33 -8.40
CA GLN A 145 19.67 16.85 -7.88
C GLN A 145 19.94 17.37 -6.46
N VAL A 146 19.77 18.67 -6.21
CA VAL A 146 19.96 19.27 -4.88
C VAL A 146 19.01 18.66 -3.86
N ALA A 147 17.74 18.44 -4.24
CA ALA A 147 16.75 17.83 -3.37
C ALA A 147 17.11 16.38 -3.02
N LEU A 148 17.50 15.56 -4.00
CA LEU A 148 17.88 14.18 -3.79
C LEU A 148 19.16 14.04 -2.95
N ASP A 149 20.18 14.85 -3.20
CA ASP A 149 21.42 14.86 -2.40
C ASP A 149 21.13 15.25 -0.93
N SER A 150 20.25 16.22 -0.73
CA SER A 150 19.80 16.62 0.62
C SER A 150 19.03 15.49 1.30
N ALA A 151 18.10 14.85 0.59
CA ALA A 151 17.33 13.71 1.11
C ALA A 151 18.25 12.55 1.55
N VAL A 152 19.24 12.20 0.72
CA VAL A 152 20.24 11.17 1.04
C VAL A 152 21.05 11.56 2.28
N LYS A 153 21.55 12.79 2.35
CA LYS A 153 22.33 13.28 3.49
C LYS A 153 21.53 13.24 4.80
N ARG A 154 20.30 13.75 4.78
CA ARG A 154 19.40 13.79 5.94
C ARG A 154 18.96 12.36 6.34
N GLY A 155 18.59 11.53 5.39
CA GLY A 155 18.19 10.14 5.61
C GLY A 155 19.30 9.29 6.23
N ASN A 156 20.54 9.44 5.78
CA ASN A 156 21.70 8.75 6.34
C ASN A 156 21.98 9.13 7.81
N VAL A 157 21.61 10.33 8.24
CA VAL A 157 21.72 10.69 9.69
C VAL A 157 20.74 9.84 10.51
N LEU A 158 19.53 9.65 10.03
CA LEU A 158 18.51 8.81 10.72
C LEU A 158 18.93 7.34 10.73
N LEU A 159 19.44 6.83 9.63
CA LEU A 159 19.93 5.43 9.55
C LEU A 159 21.04 5.17 10.55
N ARG A 160 22.04 6.06 10.64
CA ARG A 160 23.13 5.94 11.63
C ARG A 160 22.63 6.03 13.08
N ARG A 161 21.60 6.86 13.35
CA ARG A 161 20.98 6.90 14.67
C ARG A 161 20.27 5.61 15.00
N PHE A 162 19.47 5.09 14.04
CA PHE A 162 18.79 3.80 14.19
C PHE A 162 19.76 2.66 14.44
N GLU A 163 20.83 2.58 13.66
CA GLU A 163 21.89 1.56 13.82
C GLU A 163 22.50 1.59 15.23
N ARG A 164 22.85 2.78 15.74
CA ARG A 164 23.41 2.92 17.08
C ARG A 164 22.44 2.54 18.19
N ALA A 165 21.15 2.78 18.00
CA ALA A 165 20.12 2.45 18.99
C ALA A 165 19.72 0.97 19.01
N ASN A 166 20.12 0.19 17.99
CA ASN A 166 19.74 -1.21 17.83
C ASN A 166 20.96 -2.17 17.78
N LYS A 167 22.13 -1.68 18.15
CA LYS A 167 23.32 -2.48 18.48
C LYS A 167 23.29 -2.81 19.97
#